data_1e026ab4665985618ad0e5d8f9435a0f
#
_entry.id   1e026ab4665985618ad0e5d8f9435a0f
#
_cell.length_a   1.000
_cell.length_b   1.000
_cell.length_c   1.000
_cell.angle_alpha   90.00
_cell.angle_beta   90.00
_cell.angle_gamma   90.00
#
_symmetry.space_group_name_H-M   'P 1'
#
loop_
_entity.id
_entity.type
_entity.pdbx_description
1 polymer ?
#
loop_
_entity_poly.entity_id
_entity_poly.type
_entity_poly.pdbx_seq_one_letter_code
_entity_poly.pdbx_strand_id
1 'polypeptide(L)'
;TGQKAFIAELMPKHPIYTHFLSQEAQDVIGQVHPQTAPARAVLEKEGFRYRNYIDIFDGGPTLDCDIDRVRAIRKSRLVEVAEGQPAQGDFPACLVANENYHHFRVVLVRTDPATERLILTAAQLDALKCHAGDRVRLVRLCAEEKTA
;
A
#
# COMPACT_ATOMS: atom_id res chain seq x y z
N THR A 1 22.94 -9.88 -8.10
CA THR A 1 22.20 -9.03 -8.99
C THR A 1 22.89 -7.70 -9.11
N GLY A 2 23.68 -7.52 -10.20
CA GLY A 2 24.64 -6.44 -10.42
C GLY A 2 24.10 -5.05 -10.76
N GLN A 3 22.83 -4.76 -10.52
CA GLN A 3 22.22 -3.48 -10.91
C GLN A 3 22.49 -2.32 -9.93
N LYS A 4 23.02 -2.60 -8.73
CA LYS A 4 23.37 -1.53 -7.77
C LYS A 4 24.46 -0.58 -8.29
N ALA A 5 25.41 -1.11 -9.05
CA ALA A 5 26.48 -0.30 -9.65
C ALA A 5 25.93 0.72 -10.66
N PHE A 6 24.99 0.31 -11.51
CA PHE A 6 24.35 1.18 -12.49
C PHE A 6 23.62 2.37 -11.82
N ILE A 7 22.84 2.09 -10.76
CA ILE A 7 22.16 3.15 -10.00
C ILE A 7 23.19 4.10 -9.36
N ALA A 8 24.26 3.55 -8.77
CA ALA A 8 25.31 4.36 -8.16
C ALA A 8 26.05 5.26 -9.18
N GLU A 9 26.16 4.81 -10.43
CA GLU A 9 26.76 5.62 -11.52
C GLU A 9 25.84 6.76 -11.96
N LEU A 10 24.51 6.59 -11.85
CA LEU A 10 23.54 7.63 -12.17
C LEU A 10 23.42 8.69 -11.06
N MET A 11 23.85 8.35 -9.84
CA MET A 11 23.78 9.30 -8.73
C MET A 11 24.79 10.43 -8.91
N PRO A 12 24.41 11.69 -8.65
CA PRO A 12 25.32 12.80 -8.71
C PRO A 12 26.46 12.62 -7.70
N LYS A 13 27.69 12.77 -8.16
CA LYS A 13 28.90 12.66 -7.32
C LYS A 13 29.11 13.85 -6.40
N HIS A 14 28.39 14.94 -6.63
CA HIS A 14 28.48 16.19 -5.89
C HIS A 14 27.07 16.69 -5.53
N PRO A 15 26.92 17.49 -4.48
CA PRO A 15 25.66 18.13 -4.16
C PRO A 15 25.11 18.93 -5.36
N ILE A 16 23.81 18.78 -5.62
CA ILE A 16 23.12 19.62 -6.61
C ILE A 16 22.51 20.80 -5.86
N TYR A 17 22.89 21.99 -6.27
CA TYR A 17 22.35 23.22 -5.71
C TYR A 17 21.21 23.71 -6.59
N THR A 18 19.99 23.69 -6.09
CA THR A 18 18.78 24.11 -6.82
C THR A 18 18.86 25.55 -7.33
N HIS A 19 19.60 26.42 -6.65
CA HIS A 19 19.80 27.81 -7.05
C HIS A 19 20.49 27.99 -8.42
N PHE A 20 21.14 26.96 -8.96
CA PHE A 20 21.74 26.98 -10.26
C PHE A 20 20.82 26.49 -11.38
N LEU A 21 19.61 26.01 -11.01
CA LEU A 21 18.62 25.66 -12.00
C LEU A 21 17.88 26.90 -12.52
N SER A 22 17.23 26.75 -13.69
CA SER A 22 16.35 27.82 -14.19
C SER A 22 15.17 28.05 -13.23
N GLN A 23 14.57 29.24 -13.28
CA GLN A 23 13.45 29.56 -12.41
C GLN A 23 12.28 28.60 -12.64
N GLU A 24 11.99 28.23 -13.88
CA GLU A 24 10.93 27.30 -14.23
C GLU A 24 11.19 25.91 -13.61
N ALA A 25 12.44 25.46 -13.58
CA ALA A 25 12.80 24.19 -12.94
C ALA A 25 12.67 24.27 -11.41
N GLN A 26 13.08 25.40 -10.80
CA GLN A 26 12.92 25.61 -9.36
C GLN A 26 11.43 25.62 -8.95
N ASP A 27 10.57 26.24 -9.77
CA ASP A 27 9.15 26.41 -9.48
C ASP A 27 8.39 25.07 -9.46
N VAL A 28 8.86 24.03 -10.17
CA VAL A 28 8.19 22.71 -10.20
C VAL A 28 8.74 21.71 -9.19
N ILE A 29 9.89 21.99 -8.58
CA ILE A 29 10.49 21.11 -7.57
C ILE A 29 9.55 20.96 -6.37
N GLY A 30 9.26 19.71 -6.01
CA GLY A 30 8.39 19.36 -4.88
C GLY A 30 6.90 19.57 -5.15
N GLN A 31 6.52 19.98 -6.35
CA GLN A 31 5.12 20.05 -6.74
C GLN A 31 4.59 18.70 -7.23
N VAL A 32 3.32 18.44 -6.96
CA VAL A 32 2.63 17.25 -7.43
C VAL A 32 1.94 17.57 -8.75
N HIS A 33 2.28 16.81 -9.78
CA HIS A 33 1.58 16.96 -11.07
C HIS A 33 0.07 16.67 -10.89
N PRO A 34 -0.84 17.45 -11.49
CA PRO A 34 -2.29 17.27 -11.34
C PRO A 34 -2.78 15.84 -11.60
N GLN A 35 -2.20 15.14 -12.56
CA GLN A 35 -2.55 13.75 -12.88
C GLN A 35 -2.15 12.75 -11.79
N THR A 36 -1.18 13.06 -10.93
CA THR A 36 -0.71 12.19 -9.83
C THR A 36 -1.29 12.59 -8.47
N ALA A 37 -2.01 13.70 -8.39
CA ALA A 37 -2.68 14.14 -7.17
C ALA A 37 -3.61 13.08 -6.54
N PRO A 38 -4.39 12.29 -7.31
CA PRO A 38 -5.18 11.20 -6.75
C PRO A 38 -4.33 10.11 -6.06
N ALA A 39 -3.18 9.77 -6.64
CA ALA A 39 -2.26 8.80 -6.04
C ALA A 39 -1.69 9.32 -4.71
N ARG A 40 -1.32 10.59 -4.65
CA ARG A 40 -0.90 11.24 -3.39
C ARG A 40 -2.01 11.15 -2.34
N ALA A 41 -3.25 11.46 -2.69
CA ALA A 41 -4.37 11.41 -1.76
C ALA A 41 -4.59 9.99 -1.20
N VAL A 42 -4.40 8.94 -2.01
CA VAL A 42 -4.46 7.54 -1.54
C VAL A 42 -3.34 7.25 -0.54
N LEU A 43 -2.10 7.65 -0.84
CA LEU A 43 -0.96 7.47 0.07
C LEU A 43 -1.17 8.22 1.39
N GLU A 44 -1.66 9.45 1.35
CA GLU A 44 -1.95 10.24 2.55
C GLU A 44 -3.05 9.59 3.43
N LYS A 45 -4.08 8.98 2.81
CA LYS A 45 -5.09 8.19 3.52
C LYS A 45 -4.49 6.92 4.17
N GLU A 46 -3.47 6.35 3.58
CA GLU A 46 -2.72 5.22 4.16
C GLU A 46 -1.76 5.64 5.27
N GLY A 47 -1.53 6.93 5.48
CA GLY A 47 -0.69 7.44 6.56
C GLY A 47 0.63 8.05 6.13
N PHE A 48 0.93 8.01 4.85
CA PHE A 48 2.13 8.63 4.30
C PHE A 48 2.08 10.16 4.42
N ARG A 49 3.25 10.79 4.55
CA ARG A 49 3.40 12.24 4.68
C ARG A 49 4.59 12.75 3.89
N TYR A 50 4.43 13.92 3.32
CA TYR A 50 5.55 14.67 2.77
C TYR A 50 6.38 15.29 3.90
N ARG A 51 7.69 15.01 3.94
CA ARG A 51 8.63 15.51 4.94
C ARG A 51 9.75 16.35 4.32
N ASN A 52 9.44 17.07 3.25
CA ASN A 52 10.38 17.93 2.51
C ASN A 52 11.52 17.16 1.81
N TYR A 53 11.33 15.88 1.53
CA TYR A 53 12.21 15.11 0.67
C TYR A 53 11.72 15.17 -0.78
N ILE A 54 12.65 15.40 -1.69
CA ILE A 54 12.38 15.49 -3.13
C ILE A 54 13.10 14.33 -3.82
N ASP A 55 12.42 13.70 -4.76
CA ASP A 55 13.05 12.73 -5.63
C ASP A 55 14.02 13.45 -6.58
N ILE A 56 15.24 12.95 -6.66
CA ILE A 56 16.29 13.59 -7.47
C ILE A 56 16.14 13.31 -8.97
N PHE A 57 15.30 12.37 -9.38
CA PHE A 57 15.12 11.99 -10.78
C PHE A 57 13.99 12.77 -11.45
N ASP A 58 12.90 13.01 -10.76
CA ASP A 58 11.72 13.68 -11.30
C ASP A 58 11.37 15.01 -10.60
N GLY A 59 12.09 15.34 -9.52
CA GLY A 59 11.84 16.55 -8.75
C GLY A 59 10.55 16.53 -7.93
N GLY A 60 9.82 15.42 -7.93
CA GLY A 60 8.55 15.27 -7.22
C GLY A 60 8.71 15.08 -5.71
N PRO A 61 7.64 15.29 -4.93
CA PRO A 61 7.68 15.10 -3.48
C PRO A 61 7.73 13.62 -3.12
N THR A 62 8.68 13.23 -2.28
CA THR A 62 8.74 11.90 -1.67
C THR A 62 7.85 11.85 -0.44
N LEU A 63 6.98 10.85 -0.36
CA LEU A 63 6.12 10.60 0.78
C LEU A 63 6.64 9.39 1.55
N ASP A 64 6.78 9.50 2.85
CA ASP A 64 7.19 8.41 3.73
C ASP A 64 6.19 8.12 4.83
N CYS A 65 6.29 6.95 5.43
CA CYS A 65 5.51 6.54 6.59
C CYS A 65 6.27 5.48 7.38
N ASP A 66 6.25 5.62 8.69
CA ASP A 66 6.70 4.52 9.55
C ASP A 66 5.78 3.31 9.32
N ILE A 67 6.34 2.12 9.19
CA ILE A 67 5.59 0.92 8.81
C ILE A 67 4.41 0.65 9.76
N ASP A 68 4.60 0.91 11.06
CA ASP A 68 3.57 0.73 12.09
C ASP A 68 2.42 1.74 11.98
N ARG A 69 2.61 2.79 11.20
CA ARG A 69 1.60 3.84 10.96
C ARG A 69 0.86 3.65 9.67
N VAL A 70 1.32 2.76 8.78
CA VAL A 70 0.59 2.43 7.57
C VAL A 70 -0.77 1.84 7.95
N ARG A 71 -1.86 2.48 7.46
CA ARG A 71 -3.23 2.09 7.82
C ARG A 71 -3.51 0.62 7.55
N ALA A 72 -3.13 0.13 6.37
CA ALA A 72 -3.37 -1.25 5.98
C ALA A 72 -2.70 -2.24 6.95
N ILE A 73 -1.54 -1.92 7.51
CA ILE A 73 -0.86 -2.74 8.52
C ILE A 73 -1.55 -2.60 9.87
N ARG A 74 -1.71 -1.36 10.36
CA ARG A 74 -2.25 -1.07 11.69
C ARG A 74 -3.70 -1.56 11.88
N LYS A 75 -4.51 -1.52 10.81
CA LYS A 75 -5.91 -1.93 10.84
C LYS A 75 -6.13 -3.38 10.42
N SER A 76 -5.08 -4.07 9.99
CA SER A 76 -5.19 -5.49 9.66
C SER A 76 -5.38 -6.33 10.92
N ARG A 77 -6.18 -7.37 10.78
CA ARG A 77 -6.46 -8.35 11.85
C ARG A 77 -6.09 -9.75 11.37
N LEU A 78 -5.66 -10.60 12.27
CA LEU A 78 -5.51 -12.01 12.01
C LEU A 78 -6.84 -12.70 12.31
N VAL A 79 -7.34 -13.44 11.35
CA VAL A 79 -8.59 -14.18 11.43
C VAL A 79 -8.36 -15.62 10.96
N GLU A 80 -9.08 -16.56 11.55
CA GLU A 80 -9.08 -17.96 11.09
C GLU A 80 -9.95 -18.09 9.84
N VAL A 81 -9.52 -18.89 8.87
CA VAL A 81 -10.32 -19.17 7.67
C VAL A 81 -11.06 -20.50 7.80
N ALA A 82 -12.25 -20.54 7.23
CA ALA A 82 -13.01 -21.77 7.02
C ALA A 82 -13.44 -21.87 5.56
N GLU A 83 -13.53 -23.09 5.05
CA GLU A 83 -14.07 -23.34 3.73
C GLU A 83 -15.60 -23.32 3.77
N GLY A 84 -16.21 -22.65 2.80
CA GLY A 84 -17.67 -22.59 2.68
C GLY A 84 -18.13 -21.56 1.66
N GLN A 85 -19.43 -21.30 1.70
CA GLN A 85 -20.04 -20.23 0.90
C GLN A 85 -20.00 -18.93 1.72
N PRO A 86 -19.34 -17.88 1.23
CA PRO A 86 -19.35 -16.58 1.89
C PRO A 86 -20.77 -16.04 2.06
N ALA A 87 -21.01 -15.35 3.15
CA ALA A 87 -22.29 -14.70 3.39
C ALA A 87 -22.59 -13.70 2.26
N GLN A 88 -23.82 -13.71 1.78
CA GLN A 88 -24.31 -12.70 0.84
C GLN A 88 -24.74 -11.45 1.59
N GLY A 89 -24.38 -10.29 1.09
CA GLY A 89 -24.73 -9.01 1.69
C GLY A 89 -23.94 -7.86 1.08
N ASP A 90 -24.32 -6.64 1.41
CA ASP A 90 -23.58 -5.45 1.00
C ASP A 90 -22.38 -5.22 1.93
N PHE A 91 -21.38 -6.06 1.77
CA PHE A 91 -20.16 -5.97 2.54
C PHE A 91 -19.08 -5.15 1.81
N PRO A 92 -18.26 -4.41 2.55
CA PRO A 92 -17.14 -3.69 1.96
C PRO A 92 -16.11 -4.65 1.36
N ALA A 93 -15.38 -4.14 0.36
CA ALA A 93 -14.24 -4.83 -0.19
C ALA A 93 -13.10 -4.88 0.84
N CYS A 94 -12.56 -6.09 1.05
CA CYS A 94 -11.46 -6.35 1.97
C CYS A 94 -10.33 -7.08 1.25
N LEU A 95 -9.10 -6.77 1.64
CA LEU A 95 -7.91 -7.52 1.25
C LEU A 95 -7.67 -8.63 2.28
N VAL A 96 -7.46 -9.83 1.78
CA VAL A 96 -7.08 -11.00 2.57
C VAL A 96 -5.73 -11.49 2.11
N ALA A 97 -4.76 -11.56 3.01
CA ALA A 97 -3.40 -11.97 2.71
C ALA A 97 -3.00 -13.18 3.56
N ASN A 98 -2.28 -14.13 2.96
CA ASN A 98 -1.61 -15.17 3.73
C ASN A 98 -0.40 -14.58 4.50
N GLU A 99 0.13 -15.33 5.49
CA GLU A 99 1.32 -14.94 6.25
C GLU A 99 2.61 -15.60 5.75
N ASN A 100 2.59 -16.20 4.55
CA ASN A 100 3.76 -16.85 3.98
C ASN A 100 4.64 -15.86 3.23
N TYR A 101 5.77 -15.50 3.80
CA TYR A 101 6.69 -14.52 3.20
C TYR A 101 7.20 -14.92 1.81
N HIS A 102 7.53 -16.20 1.60
CA HIS A 102 8.08 -16.68 0.32
C HIS A 102 7.02 -16.88 -0.76
N HIS A 103 5.80 -17.17 -0.33
CA HIS A 103 4.64 -17.41 -1.21
C HIS A 103 3.49 -16.47 -0.87
N PHE A 104 3.81 -15.20 -0.67
CA PHE A 104 2.82 -14.17 -0.34
C PHE A 104 1.74 -14.07 -1.41
N ARG A 105 0.48 -14.14 -0.99
CA ARG A 105 -0.70 -14.01 -1.85
C ARG A 105 -1.73 -13.11 -1.19
N VAL A 106 -2.43 -12.37 -2.02
CA VAL A 106 -3.54 -11.51 -1.60
C VAL A 106 -4.72 -11.74 -2.52
N VAL A 107 -5.91 -11.84 -1.94
CA VAL A 107 -7.19 -11.88 -2.67
C VAL A 107 -8.09 -10.74 -2.19
N LEU A 108 -8.96 -10.29 -3.07
CA LEU A 108 -10.02 -9.33 -2.75
C LEU A 108 -11.30 -10.10 -2.47
N VAL A 109 -11.93 -9.84 -1.33
CA VAL A 109 -13.21 -10.43 -0.94
C VAL A 109 -14.17 -9.36 -0.45
N ARG A 110 -15.48 -9.64 -0.49
CA ARG A 110 -16.48 -8.83 0.20
C ARG A 110 -16.90 -9.54 1.47
N THR A 111 -16.66 -8.93 2.61
CA THR A 111 -16.96 -9.51 3.92
C THR A 111 -17.07 -8.45 5.00
N ASP A 112 -17.65 -8.81 6.14
CA ASP A 112 -17.59 -7.97 7.33
C ASP A 112 -16.13 -7.91 7.83
N PRO A 113 -15.51 -6.72 7.87
CA PRO A 113 -14.15 -6.57 8.37
C PRO A 113 -14.02 -6.87 9.88
N ALA A 114 -15.11 -6.93 10.61
CA ALA A 114 -15.14 -7.27 12.03
C ALA A 114 -15.25 -8.78 12.30
N THR A 115 -15.45 -9.61 11.26
CA THR A 115 -15.60 -11.07 11.43
C THR A 115 -14.41 -11.67 12.20
N GLU A 116 -14.70 -12.63 13.06
CA GLU A 116 -13.66 -13.40 13.78
C GLU A 116 -13.24 -14.65 12.98
N ARG A 117 -14.12 -15.14 12.12
CA ARG A 117 -13.88 -16.30 11.26
C ARG A 117 -14.29 -15.95 9.83
N LEU A 118 -13.35 -16.07 8.91
CA LEU A 118 -13.55 -15.72 7.51
C LEU A 118 -13.93 -16.97 6.70
N ILE A 119 -15.09 -16.94 6.07
CA ILE A 119 -15.54 -18.01 5.18
C ILE A 119 -15.06 -17.70 3.76
N LEU A 120 -14.31 -18.62 3.18
CA LEU A 120 -13.77 -18.51 1.82
C LEU A 120 -14.17 -19.73 1.00
N THR A 121 -14.34 -19.53 -0.29
CA THR A 121 -14.53 -20.65 -1.23
C THR A 121 -13.23 -21.45 -1.41
N ALA A 122 -13.32 -22.69 -1.85
CA ALA A 122 -12.16 -23.52 -2.17
C ALA A 122 -11.20 -22.82 -3.17
N ALA A 123 -11.76 -22.12 -4.17
CA ALA A 123 -10.95 -21.36 -5.15
C ALA A 123 -10.18 -20.19 -4.50
N GLN A 124 -10.78 -19.50 -3.54
CA GLN A 124 -10.12 -18.41 -2.80
C GLN A 124 -9.02 -18.94 -1.86
N LEU A 125 -9.27 -20.08 -1.20
CA LEU A 125 -8.27 -20.76 -0.37
C LEU A 125 -7.07 -21.22 -1.20
N ASP A 126 -7.32 -21.83 -2.36
CA ASP A 126 -6.24 -22.23 -3.28
C ASP A 126 -5.45 -21.02 -3.79
N ALA A 127 -6.14 -19.93 -4.18
CA ALA A 127 -5.49 -18.70 -4.61
C ALA A 127 -4.58 -18.10 -3.52
N LEU A 128 -4.98 -18.19 -2.24
CA LEU A 128 -4.20 -17.78 -1.09
C LEU A 128 -3.12 -18.77 -0.68
N LYS A 129 -3.15 -20.01 -1.22
CA LYS A 129 -2.32 -21.13 -0.77
C LYS A 129 -2.50 -21.40 0.74
N CYS A 130 -3.76 -21.40 1.18
CA CYS A 130 -4.19 -21.65 2.55
C CYS A 130 -5.18 -22.80 2.62
N HIS A 131 -5.36 -23.35 3.81
CA HIS A 131 -6.33 -24.39 4.13
C HIS A 131 -7.30 -23.90 5.22
N ALA A 132 -8.42 -24.56 5.36
CA ALA A 132 -9.32 -24.32 6.49
C ALA A 132 -8.58 -24.52 7.82
N GLY A 133 -8.74 -23.58 8.76
CA GLY A 133 -8.02 -23.53 10.01
C GLY A 133 -6.76 -22.66 10.00
N ASP A 134 -6.26 -22.30 8.83
CA ASP A 134 -5.12 -21.37 8.74
C ASP A 134 -5.53 -19.95 9.16
N ARG A 135 -4.54 -19.14 9.51
CA ARG A 135 -4.75 -17.72 9.82
C ARG A 135 -4.32 -16.85 8.65
N VAL A 136 -5.11 -15.82 8.39
CA VAL A 136 -4.86 -14.84 7.33
C VAL A 136 -5.01 -13.43 7.88
N ARG A 137 -4.39 -12.47 7.23
CA ARG A 137 -4.60 -11.03 7.51
C ARG A 137 -5.78 -10.52 6.71
N LEU A 138 -6.71 -9.89 7.42
CA LEU A 138 -7.88 -9.23 6.86
C LEU A 138 -7.79 -7.73 7.10
N VAL A 139 -7.99 -6.93 6.06
CA VAL A 139 -8.10 -5.47 6.17
C VAL A 139 -9.06 -4.91 5.13
N ARG A 140 -9.83 -3.90 5.49
CA ARG A 140 -10.68 -3.17 4.54
C ARG A 140 -9.83 -2.49 3.47
N LEU A 141 -10.21 -2.62 2.19
CA LEU A 141 -9.46 -2.05 1.06
C LEU A 141 -9.32 -0.53 1.16
N CYS A 142 -10.42 0.17 1.41
CA CYS A 142 -10.42 1.62 1.56
C CYS A 142 -10.56 2.04 3.02
N ALA A 143 -9.96 3.18 3.38
CA ALA A 143 -10.26 3.82 4.65
C ALA A 143 -11.77 4.15 4.72
N GLU A 144 -12.36 4.04 5.90
CA GLU A 144 -13.72 4.54 6.11
C GLU A 144 -13.74 6.04 5.83
N GLU A 145 -14.66 6.47 4.97
CA GLU A 145 -14.98 7.88 4.89
C GLU A 145 -15.61 8.25 6.24
N LYS A 146 -14.97 9.16 6.95
CA LYS A 146 -15.61 9.77 8.10
C LYS A 146 -16.84 10.51 7.56
N THR A 147 -18.01 9.94 7.78
CA THR A 147 -19.26 10.70 7.67
C THR A 147 -19.11 11.85 8.66
N ALA A 148 -19.06 13.06 8.12
CA ALA A 148 -19.00 14.31 8.88
C ALA A 148 -20.35 14.54 9.60
#